data_eaae1c47e1d7d980fe3f596a9e2603e1
#
_entry.id   eaae1c47e1d7d980fe3f596a9e2603e1
#
_cell.length_a   1.000
_cell.length_b   1.000
_cell.length_c   1.000
_cell.angle_alpha   90.00
_cell.angle_beta   90.00
_cell.angle_gamma   90.00
#
_symmetry.space_group_name_H-M   'P 1'
#
loop_
_entity.id
_entity.type
_entity.pdbx_description
1 polymer ?
#
loop_
_entity_poly.entity_id
_entity_poly.type
_entity_poly.pdbx_seq_one_letter_code
_entity_poly.pdbx_strand_id
1 'polypeptide(L)'
;MVKKKIVKVLAFRYKILAAILILLAGGLVLLPKYQKHEGIKPEELLSNSISPERYMTTDRLAHIIINQDPSFILIDVRDEKSFSSYTLPNAINIPLEKLFDEGSDNYLNQNQYDVVLFSNDHFYADQAWILCNRLGYKHMRVLKGGINEWFTTIINPMKPAENMPATDFELYATRKAASMFFGVVYSEQVKVEAPIIVKVAPKKVITIEKKKKAEAEGGC
;
A
#
# COMPACT_ATOMS: atom_id res chain seq x y z
N MET A 1 59.82 -15.82 -51.79
CA MET A 1 59.35 -14.51 -51.22
C MET A 1 57.86 -14.50 -50.84
N VAL A 2 56.99 -15.32 -51.40
CA VAL A 2 55.50 -15.30 -51.14
C VAL A 2 55.14 -15.78 -49.75
N LYS A 3 55.77 -16.78 -49.15
CA LYS A 3 55.46 -17.28 -47.80
C LYS A 3 55.61 -16.22 -46.67
N LYS A 4 56.61 -15.32 -46.74
CA LYS A 4 56.83 -14.28 -45.74
C LYS A 4 55.77 -13.18 -45.78
N LYS A 5 55.19 -12.86 -46.94
CA LYS A 5 54.11 -11.89 -47.09
C LYS A 5 52.78 -12.42 -46.51
N ILE A 6 52.46 -13.69 -46.76
CA ILE A 6 51.24 -14.32 -46.24
C ILE A 6 51.27 -14.39 -44.74
N VAL A 7 52.39 -14.77 -44.12
CA VAL A 7 52.53 -14.81 -42.65
C VAL A 7 52.37 -13.42 -42.02
N LYS A 8 52.93 -12.35 -42.66
CA LYS A 8 52.75 -10.96 -42.17
C LYS A 8 51.30 -10.48 -42.26
N VAL A 9 50.58 -10.81 -43.32
CA VAL A 9 49.19 -10.44 -43.52
C VAL A 9 48.28 -11.22 -42.54
N LEU A 10 48.57 -12.52 -42.34
CA LEU A 10 47.85 -13.33 -41.35
C LEU A 10 48.07 -12.80 -39.91
N ALA A 11 49.33 -12.49 -39.57
CA ALA A 11 49.65 -11.92 -38.24
C ALA A 11 48.98 -10.55 -38.00
N PHE A 12 48.85 -9.73 -39.02
CA PHE A 12 48.16 -8.46 -38.93
C PHE A 12 46.65 -8.61 -38.68
N ARG A 13 46.00 -9.54 -39.40
CA ARG A 13 44.58 -9.86 -39.21
C ARG A 13 44.28 -10.38 -37.81
N TYR A 14 45.13 -11.24 -37.26
CA TYR A 14 45.01 -11.74 -35.89
C TYR A 14 45.21 -10.65 -34.83
N LYS A 15 46.10 -9.68 -35.08
CA LYS A 15 46.30 -8.52 -34.18
C LYS A 15 45.06 -7.63 -34.17
N ILE A 16 44.44 -7.41 -35.33
CA ILE A 16 43.15 -6.65 -35.39
C ILE A 16 42.04 -7.39 -34.66
N LEU A 17 41.90 -8.72 -34.87
CA LEU A 17 40.92 -9.53 -34.20
C LEU A 17 41.11 -9.51 -32.68
N ALA A 18 42.34 -9.62 -32.20
CA ALA A 18 42.69 -9.56 -30.80
C ALA A 18 42.35 -8.15 -30.20
N ALA A 19 42.65 -7.08 -30.95
CA ALA A 19 42.31 -5.72 -30.52
C ALA A 19 40.78 -5.51 -30.42
N ILE A 20 40.03 -6.06 -31.38
CA ILE A 20 38.54 -5.99 -31.34
C ILE A 20 38.02 -6.80 -30.15
N LEU A 21 38.55 -7.99 -29.88
CA LEU A 21 38.12 -8.79 -28.72
C LEU A 21 38.44 -8.12 -27.39
N ILE A 22 39.61 -7.47 -27.29
CA ILE A 22 39.98 -6.68 -26.08
C ILE A 22 39.06 -5.48 -25.92
N LEU A 23 38.75 -4.77 -27.01
CA LEU A 23 37.79 -3.64 -26.98
C LEU A 23 36.38 -4.08 -26.58
N LEU A 24 35.92 -5.21 -27.12
CA LEU A 24 34.60 -5.75 -26.75
C LEU A 24 34.58 -6.24 -25.29
N ALA A 25 35.64 -6.93 -24.85
CA ALA A 25 35.74 -7.36 -23.44
C ALA A 25 35.85 -6.18 -22.49
N GLY A 26 36.65 -5.17 -22.82
CA GLY A 26 36.74 -3.91 -22.07
C GLY A 26 35.44 -3.12 -22.06
N GLY A 27 34.75 -3.05 -23.19
CA GLY A 27 33.44 -2.48 -23.31
C GLY A 27 32.39 -3.16 -22.43
N LEU A 28 32.41 -4.50 -22.36
CA LEU A 28 31.53 -5.30 -21.50
C LEU A 28 31.79 -5.05 -20.00
N VAL A 29 33.05 -4.86 -19.61
CA VAL A 29 33.42 -4.54 -18.22
C VAL A 29 33.06 -3.10 -17.84
N LEU A 30 33.14 -2.18 -18.83
CA LEU A 30 32.81 -0.77 -18.65
C LEU A 30 31.31 -0.47 -18.82
N LEU A 31 30.51 -1.42 -19.32
CA LEU A 31 29.07 -1.30 -19.28
C LEU A 31 28.66 -1.14 -17.80
N PRO A 32 28.05 0.00 -17.44
CA PRO A 32 27.55 0.14 -16.10
C PRO A 32 26.62 -1.05 -15.86
N LYS A 33 26.80 -1.75 -14.75
CA LYS A 33 25.82 -2.73 -14.25
C LYS A 33 24.54 -1.94 -13.95
N TYR A 34 23.80 -1.65 -14.98
CA TYR A 34 22.49 -1.00 -14.90
C TYR A 34 21.49 -2.05 -14.39
N GLN A 35 21.71 -2.53 -13.18
CA GLN A 35 20.63 -3.02 -12.37
C GLN A 35 20.00 -1.76 -11.73
N LYS A 36 19.16 -1.07 -12.49
CA LYS A 36 18.12 -0.27 -11.86
C LYS A 36 17.28 -1.26 -11.05
N HIS A 37 17.61 -1.40 -9.78
CA HIS A 37 16.68 -1.98 -8.85
C HIS A 37 15.56 -0.96 -8.70
N GLU A 38 14.53 -1.12 -9.53
CA GLU A 38 13.29 -0.39 -9.30
C GLU A 38 12.73 -0.87 -7.95
N GLY A 39 12.64 0.06 -7.00
CA GLY A 39 12.14 -0.22 -5.68
C GLY A 39 13.21 -0.58 -4.63
N ILE A 40 12.76 -1.15 -3.52
CA ILE A 40 13.61 -1.48 -2.37
C ILE A 40 14.34 -2.81 -2.53
N LYS A 41 15.43 -2.99 -1.77
CA LYS A 41 16.18 -4.25 -1.75
C LYS A 41 15.39 -5.38 -1.09
N PRO A 42 15.64 -6.66 -1.45
CA PRO A 42 14.96 -7.80 -0.83
C PRO A 42 15.11 -7.86 0.69
N GLU A 43 16.28 -7.48 1.23
CA GLU A 43 16.53 -7.47 2.67
C GLU A 43 15.68 -6.43 3.39
N GLU A 44 15.50 -5.26 2.78
CA GLU A 44 14.64 -4.20 3.28
C GLU A 44 13.16 -4.60 3.21
N LEU A 45 12.74 -5.22 2.10
CA LEU A 45 11.39 -5.76 1.97
C LEU A 45 11.09 -6.80 3.04
N LEU A 46 12.04 -7.71 3.31
CA LEU A 46 11.92 -8.70 4.37
C LEU A 46 11.76 -8.02 5.74
N SER A 47 12.65 -7.07 6.06
CA SER A 47 12.59 -6.32 7.33
C SER A 47 11.24 -5.63 7.51
N ASN A 48 10.75 -4.95 6.48
CA ASN A 48 9.46 -4.27 6.52
C ASN A 48 8.30 -5.26 6.66
N SER A 49 8.40 -6.45 6.02
CA SER A 49 7.35 -7.47 6.03
C SER A 49 7.15 -8.13 7.39
N ILE A 50 8.21 -8.28 8.17
CA ILE A 50 8.14 -8.86 9.53
C ILE A 50 7.86 -7.81 10.61
N SER A 51 7.89 -6.50 10.27
CA SER A 51 7.60 -5.44 11.22
C SER A 51 6.12 -5.47 11.62
N PRO A 52 5.80 -5.48 12.93
CA PRO A 52 4.41 -5.41 13.39
C PRO A 52 3.76 -4.06 13.07
N GLU A 53 4.54 -3.02 12.84
CA GLU A 53 4.07 -1.66 12.55
C GLU A 53 3.36 -1.55 11.19
N ARG A 54 3.57 -2.53 10.30
CA ARG A 54 2.84 -2.60 9.03
C ARG A 54 1.34 -2.82 9.23
N TYR A 55 0.93 -3.36 10.39
CA TYR A 55 -0.48 -3.59 10.69
C TYR A 55 -1.09 -2.49 11.53
N MET A 56 -2.31 -2.13 11.17
CA MET A 56 -3.18 -1.26 11.96
C MET A 56 -4.32 -2.09 12.55
N THR A 57 -4.60 -1.90 13.83
CA THR A 57 -5.74 -2.55 14.49
C THR A 57 -7.05 -1.86 14.13
N THR A 58 -8.16 -2.58 14.21
CA THR A 58 -9.50 -2.05 13.99
C THR A 58 -9.86 -0.96 15.01
N ASP A 59 -9.42 -1.08 16.27
CA ASP A 59 -9.63 -0.08 17.31
C ASP A 59 -8.94 1.26 16.95
N ARG A 60 -7.69 1.21 16.47
CA ARG A 60 -6.98 2.40 16.02
C ARG A 60 -7.65 3.03 14.82
N LEU A 61 -8.08 2.22 13.85
CA LEU A 61 -8.79 2.72 12.68
C LEU A 61 -10.13 3.36 13.06
N ALA A 62 -10.90 2.75 13.98
CA ALA A 62 -12.15 3.32 14.47
C ALA A 62 -11.91 4.70 15.11
N HIS A 63 -10.87 4.83 15.93
CA HIS A 63 -10.48 6.11 16.53
C HIS A 63 -10.15 7.18 15.47
N ILE A 64 -9.42 6.84 14.42
CA ILE A 64 -9.07 7.72 13.30
C ILE A 64 -10.33 8.20 12.58
N ILE A 65 -11.24 7.28 12.25
CA ILE A 65 -12.49 7.61 11.55
C ILE A 65 -13.40 8.49 12.41
N ILE A 66 -13.56 8.16 13.71
CA ILE A 66 -14.39 8.91 14.65
C ILE A 66 -13.88 10.34 14.83
N ASN A 67 -12.56 10.50 14.93
CA ASN A 67 -11.92 11.82 15.08
C ASN A 67 -11.78 12.58 13.76
N GLN A 68 -12.20 11.99 12.64
CA GLN A 68 -12.09 12.58 11.30
C GLN A 68 -10.65 13.04 10.98
N ASP A 69 -9.67 12.23 11.35
CA ASP A 69 -8.26 12.53 11.12
C ASP A 69 -7.98 12.62 9.62
N PRO A 70 -7.56 13.79 9.11
CA PRO A 70 -7.36 13.99 7.67
C PRO A 70 -6.05 13.39 7.16
N SER A 71 -5.20 12.85 8.03
CA SER A 71 -3.88 12.35 7.66
C SER A 71 -3.89 10.94 7.08
N PHE A 72 -5.08 10.31 6.94
CA PHE A 72 -5.23 8.94 6.46
C PHE A 72 -6.07 8.84 5.19
N ILE A 73 -5.66 7.91 4.32
CA ILE A 73 -6.45 7.45 3.16
C ILE A 73 -6.75 5.96 3.35
N LEU A 74 -8.02 5.58 3.22
CA LEU A 74 -8.45 4.19 3.26
C LEU A 74 -8.62 3.66 1.85
N ILE A 75 -7.97 2.54 1.53
CA ILE A 75 -8.02 1.92 0.21
C ILE A 75 -8.54 0.49 0.34
N ASP A 76 -9.69 0.25 -0.26
CA ASP A 76 -10.30 -1.07 -0.40
C ASP A 76 -9.76 -1.76 -1.65
N VAL A 77 -9.02 -2.84 -1.45
CA VAL A 77 -8.39 -3.58 -2.57
C VAL A 77 -9.26 -4.73 -3.10
N ARG A 78 -10.51 -4.82 -2.64
CA ARG A 78 -11.49 -5.80 -3.16
C ARG A 78 -12.04 -5.36 -4.51
N ASP A 79 -12.72 -6.28 -5.16
CA ASP A 79 -13.46 -6.02 -6.39
C ASP A 79 -14.59 -4.98 -6.17
N GLU A 80 -15.02 -4.36 -7.27
CA GLU A 80 -16.03 -3.29 -7.26
C GLU A 80 -17.39 -3.75 -6.69
N LYS A 81 -17.74 -5.01 -6.89
CA LYS A 81 -19.00 -5.57 -6.37
C LYS A 81 -18.96 -5.68 -4.85
N SER A 82 -17.87 -6.19 -4.30
CA SER A 82 -17.66 -6.28 -2.85
C SER A 82 -17.63 -4.89 -2.21
N PHE A 83 -16.93 -3.95 -2.84
CA PHE A 83 -16.88 -2.53 -2.41
C PHE A 83 -18.27 -1.90 -2.39
N SER A 84 -19.06 -2.10 -3.45
CA SER A 84 -20.40 -1.52 -3.57
C SER A 84 -21.38 -2.11 -2.57
N SER A 85 -21.19 -3.36 -2.14
CA SER A 85 -22.06 -4.01 -1.15
C SER A 85 -21.84 -3.48 0.25
N TYR A 86 -20.60 -3.30 0.65
CA TYR A 86 -20.17 -2.70 1.92
C TYR A 86 -18.71 -2.30 1.87
N THR A 87 -18.40 -1.14 2.42
CA THR A 87 -17.02 -0.69 2.63
C THR A 87 -16.90 0.21 3.86
N LEU A 88 -15.68 0.54 4.26
CA LEU A 88 -15.43 1.46 5.37
C LEU A 88 -15.73 2.91 4.94
N PRO A 89 -16.10 3.79 5.90
CA PRO A 89 -16.38 5.20 5.59
C PRO A 89 -15.22 5.89 4.90
N ASN A 90 -15.52 6.64 3.84
CA ASN A 90 -14.55 7.42 3.05
C ASN A 90 -13.45 6.58 2.36
N ALA A 91 -13.64 5.28 2.22
CA ALA A 91 -12.70 4.43 1.50
C ALA A 91 -12.76 4.67 -0.01
N ILE A 92 -11.61 4.51 -0.67
CA ILE A 92 -11.45 4.54 -2.11
C ILE A 92 -11.27 3.10 -2.58
N ASN A 93 -11.96 2.71 -3.65
CA ASN A 93 -11.75 1.38 -4.23
C ASN A 93 -10.63 1.40 -5.27
N ILE A 94 -9.61 0.61 -5.03
CA ILE A 94 -8.54 0.30 -5.97
C ILE A 94 -8.36 -1.22 -5.92
N PRO A 95 -9.08 -1.98 -6.75
CA PRO A 95 -8.96 -3.43 -6.79
C PRO A 95 -7.51 -3.88 -6.98
N LEU A 96 -7.13 -4.99 -6.35
CA LEU A 96 -5.75 -5.50 -6.42
C LEU A 96 -5.23 -5.62 -7.86
N GLU A 97 -6.09 -6.01 -8.78
CA GLU A 97 -5.76 -6.14 -10.21
C GLU A 97 -5.48 -4.80 -10.89
N LYS A 98 -6.03 -3.70 -10.35
CA LYS A 98 -5.89 -2.33 -10.87
C LYS A 98 -4.90 -1.49 -10.05
N LEU A 99 -4.12 -2.13 -9.17
CA LEU A 99 -3.25 -1.45 -8.21
C LEU A 99 -2.24 -0.50 -8.87
N PHE A 100 -1.81 -0.83 -10.09
CA PHE A 100 -0.82 -0.07 -10.85
C PHE A 100 -1.40 0.56 -12.14
N ASP A 101 -2.71 0.66 -12.24
CA ASP A 101 -3.36 1.37 -13.33
C ASP A 101 -3.06 2.87 -13.26
N GLU A 102 -3.24 3.55 -14.40
CA GLU A 102 -3.01 4.99 -14.49
C GLU A 102 -3.90 5.75 -13.49
N GLY A 103 -3.26 6.50 -12.62
CA GLY A 103 -3.94 7.29 -11.58
C GLY A 103 -3.94 6.66 -10.19
N SER A 104 -3.73 5.35 -10.04
CA SER A 104 -3.60 4.70 -8.72
C SER A 104 -2.39 5.23 -7.93
N ASP A 105 -1.32 5.56 -8.62
CA ASP A 105 -0.11 6.17 -8.04
C ASP A 105 -0.39 7.46 -7.26
N ASN A 106 -1.40 8.23 -7.63
CA ASN A 106 -1.74 9.47 -6.94
C ASN A 106 -2.18 9.22 -5.49
N TYR A 107 -2.73 8.04 -5.20
CA TYR A 107 -3.16 7.63 -3.88
C TYR A 107 -2.12 6.79 -3.15
N LEU A 108 -1.40 5.93 -3.88
CA LEU A 108 -0.49 4.93 -3.32
C LEU A 108 0.93 5.45 -3.18
N ASN A 109 1.45 6.20 -4.18
CA ASN A 109 2.82 6.70 -4.22
C ASN A 109 2.90 8.18 -3.85
N GLN A 110 2.55 8.50 -2.62
CA GLN A 110 2.54 9.87 -2.09
C GLN A 110 3.08 9.89 -0.65
N ASN A 111 3.44 11.07 -0.15
CA ASN A 111 4.02 11.25 1.18
C ASN A 111 3.20 12.18 2.10
N GLN A 112 1.97 12.52 1.70
CA GLN A 112 1.13 13.47 2.45
C GLN A 112 0.25 12.78 3.47
N TYR A 113 -0.08 11.50 3.23
CA TYR A 113 -1.03 10.73 4.01
C TYR A 113 -0.48 9.34 4.34
N ASP A 114 -0.91 8.79 5.46
CA ASP A 114 -0.76 7.37 5.74
C ASP A 114 -1.86 6.59 4.99
N VAL A 115 -1.46 5.61 4.20
CA VAL A 115 -2.38 4.76 3.42
C VAL A 115 -2.69 3.49 4.20
N VAL A 116 -3.97 3.20 4.40
CA VAL A 116 -4.41 1.95 5.04
C VAL A 116 -5.11 1.09 4.00
N LEU A 117 -4.46 -0.01 3.63
CA LEU A 117 -5.00 -1.02 2.72
C LEU A 117 -5.86 -2.00 3.49
N PHE A 118 -7.01 -2.39 2.95
CA PHE A 118 -7.86 -3.41 3.55
C PHE A 118 -8.61 -4.26 2.52
N SER A 119 -9.01 -5.46 2.94
CA SER A 119 -9.84 -6.40 2.21
C SER A 119 -10.83 -7.08 3.17
N ASN A 120 -11.45 -8.19 2.80
CA ASN A 120 -12.34 -8.93 3.71
C ASN A 120 -11.59 -9.45 4.94
N ASP A 121 -10.41 -10.03 4.71
CA ASP A 121 -9.39 -10.33 5.69
C ASP A 121 -8.13 -9.50 5.40
N HIS A 122 -6.95 -9.92 5.85
CA HIS A 122 -5.71 -9.20 5.53
C HIS A 122 -5.01 -9.73 4.26
N PHE A 123 -5.46 -10.82 3.64
CA PHE A 123 -4.72 -11.53 2.59
C PHE A 123 -4.47 -10.69 1.34
N TYR A 124 -5.52 -10.16 0.70
CA TYR A 124 -5.35 -9.31 -0.51
C TYR A 124 -4.70 -7.97 -0.17
N ALA A 125 -4.99 -7.41 0.99
CA ALA A 125 -4.36 -6.18 1.45
C ALA A 125 -2.86 -6.38 1.72
N ASP A 126 -2.44 -7.53 2.24
CA ASP A 126 -1.04 -7.89 2.39
C ASP A 126 -0.31 -8.02 1.04
N GLN A 127 -0.97 -8.62 0.05
CA GLN A 127 -0.41 -8.69 -1.30
C GLN A 127 -0.21 -7.30 -1.90
N ALA A 128 -1.23 -6.44 -1.82
CA ALA A 128 -1.14 -5.05 -2.27
C ALA A 128 0.00 -4.31 -1.56
N TRP A 129 0.10 -4.47 -0.24
CA TRP A 129 1.16 -3.86 0.56
C TRP A 129 2.56 -4.33 0.12
N ILE A 130 2.75 -5.65 -0.08
CA ILE A 130 4.03 -6.22 -0.53
C ILE A 130 4.43 -5.64 -1.89
N LEU A 131 3.49 -5.57 -2.84
CA LEU A 131 3.74 -5.05 -4.17
C LEU A 131 4.12 -3.55 -4.14
N CYS A 132 3.37 -2.74 -3.41
CA CYS A 132 3.65 -1.31 -3.26
C CYS A 132 4.97 -1.07 -2.50
N ASN A 133 5.21 -1.81 -1.41
CA ASN A 133 6.45 -1.70 -0.64
C ASN A 133 7.66 -2.11 -1.49
N ARG A 134 7.53 -3.17 -2.33
CA ARG A 134 8.58 -3.59 -3.27
C ARG A 134 8.95 -2.47 -4.25
N LEU A 135 7.99 -1.64 -4.67
CA LEU A 135 8.24 -0.46 -5.51
C LEU A 135 8.81 0.74 -4.73
N GLY A 136 8.88 0.66 -3.41
CA GLY A 136 9.41 1.71 -2.56
C GLY A 136 8.37 2.72 -2.07
N TYR A 137 7.06 2.40 -2.20
CA TYR A 137 6.00 3.25 -1.65
C TYR A 137 6.06 3.22 -0.12
N LYS A 138 5.81 4.36 0.51
CA LYS A 138 6.00 4.57 1.94
C LYS A 138 4.67 4.88 2.64
N HIS A 139 4.70 4.91 3.97
CA HIS A 139 3.54 5.27 4.80
C HIS A 139 2.31 4.39 4.54
N MET A 140 2.54 3.10 4.30
CA MET A 140 1.48 2.14 4.01
C MET A 140 1.32 1.14 5.14
N ARG A 141 0.08 0.86 5.50
CA ARG A 141 -0.31 -0.12 6.52
C ARG A 141 -1.40 -1.03 6.00
N VAL A 142 -1.57 -2.15 6.65
CA VAL A 142 -2.64 -3.12 6.37
C VAL A 142 -3.57 -3.17 7.57
N LEU A 143 -4.88 -3.10 7.34
CA LEU A 143 -5.87 -3.33 8.39
C LEU A 143 -5.83 -4.79 8.80
N LYS A 144 -5.42 -5.05 10.04
CA LYS A 144 -5.36 -6.41 10.58
C LYS A 144 -6.75 -7.04 10.58
N GLY A 145 -6.86 -8.25 10.04
CA GLY A 145 -8.12 -8.99 9.95
C GLY A 145 -9.18 -8.38 9.03
N GLY A 146 -8.92 -7.23 8.42
CA GLY A 146 -9.77 -6.59 7.43
C GLY A 146 -11.17 -6.27 7.93
N ILE A 147 -12.14 -6.27 6.99
CA ILE A 147 -13.55 -6.00 7.28
C ILE A 147 -14.16 -7.04 8.23
N ASN A 148 -13.73 -8.30 8.15
CA ASN A 148 -14.24 -9.34 9.03
C ASN A 148 -13.91 -9.05 10.51
N GLU A 149 -12.67 -8.63 10.79
CA GLU A 149 -12.30 -8.24 12.16
C GLU A 149 -12.96 -6.92 12.56
N TRP A 150 -13.13 -6.00 11.63
CA TRP A 150 -13.89 -4.78 11.87
C TRP A 150 -15.32 -5.08 12.35
N PHE A 151 -16.02 -6.01 11.69
CA PHE A 151 -17.35 -6.39 12.09
C PHE A 151 -17.40 -7.01 13.48
N THR A 152 -16.46 -7.87 13.81
CA THR A 152 -16.46 -8.60 15.10
C THR A 152 -15.97 -7.75 16.27
N THR A 153 -15.16 -6.73 16.00
CA THR A 153 -14.57 -5.90 17.06
C THR A 153 -15.28 -4.56 17.23
N ILE A 154 -15.67 -3.93 16.11
CA ILE A 154 -16.21 -2.55 16.14
C ILE A 154 -17.72 -2.54 15.94
N ILE A 155 -18.25 -3.27 14.95
CA ILE A 155 -19.70 -3.24 14.68
C ILE A 155 -20.48 -4.11 15.67
N ASN A 156 -19.97 -5.31 15.96
CA ASN A 156 -20.62 -6.25 16.87
C ASN A 156 -19.63 -6.76 17.94
N PRO A 157 -19.16 -5.88 18.85
CA PRO A 157 -18.19 -6.25 19.87
C PRO A 157 -18.78 -7.27 20.84
N MET A 158 -18.01 -8.34 21.11
CA MET A 158 -18.41 -9.38 22.05
C MET A 158 -18.27 -8.89 23.49
N LYS A 159 -19.32 -9.05 24.29
CA LYS A 159 -19.29 -8.73 25.73
C LYS A 159 -18.36 -9.72 26.44
N PRO A 160 -17.41 -9.24 27.27
CA PRO A 160 -16.55 -10.11 28.07
C PRO A 160 -17.34 -10.96 29.05
N ALA A 161 -16.81 -12.17 29.36
CA ALA A 161 -17.35 -12.98 30.44
C ALA A 161 -17.12 -12.33 31.81
N GLU A 162 -17.97 -12.62 32.80
CA GLU A 162 -17.93 -11.96 34.12
C GLU A 162 -16.61 -12.11 34.88
N ASN A 163 -15.85 -13.17 34.57
CA ASN A 163 -14.55 -13.46 35.18
C ASN A 163 -13.34 -12.83 34.48
N MET A 164 -13.58 -12.02 33.44
CA MET A 164 -12.51 -11.35 32.70
C MET A 164 -11.99 -10.10 33.44
N PRO A 165 -10.75 -9.65 33.16
CA PRO A 165 -10.19 -8.44 33.73
C PRO A 165 -11.01 -7.17 33.43
N ALA A 166 -10.92 -6.18 34.31
CA ALA A 166 -11.61 -4.89 34.12
C ALA A 166 -11.23 -4.21 32.81
N THR A 167 -10.01 -4.36 32.35
CA THR A 167 -9.51 -3.85 31.06
C THR A 167 -10.32 -4.33 29.85
N ASP A 168 -10.81 -5.57 29.90
CA ASP A 168 -11.61 -6.12 28.80
C ASP A 168 -13.02 -5.49 28.77
N PHE A 169 -13.57 -5.17 29.95
CA PHE A 169 -14.84 -4.43 30.04
C PHE A 169 -14.70 -2.97 29.58
N GLU A 170 -13.57 -2.33 29.86
CA GLU A 170 -13.27 -0.97 29.36
C GLU A 170 -13.12 -0.97 27.83
N LEU A 171 -12.39 -1.95 27.29
CA LEU A 171 -12.26 -2.13 25.84
C LEU A 171 -13.61 -2.39 25.19
N TYR A 172 -14.42 -3.27 25.77
CA TYR A 172 -15.78 -3.51 25.29
C TYR A 172 -16.65 -2.26 25.33
N ALA A 173 -16.59 -1.48 26.40
CA ALA A 173 -17.35 -0.22 26.50
C ALA A 173 -16.94 0.77 25.39
N THR A 174 -15.64 0.88 25.13
CA THR A 174 -15.10 1.72 24.06
C THR A 174 -15.57 1.25 22.68
N ARG A 175 -15.50 -0.05 22.41
CA ARG A 175 -15.97 -0.66 21.15
C ARG A 175 -17.48 -0.53 20.98
N LYS A 176 -18.24 -0.70 22.06
CA LYS A 176 -19.70 -0.48 22.07
C LYS A 176 -20.05 0.98 21.73
N ALA A 177 -19.32 1.94 22.28
CA ALA A 177 -19.50 3.36 21.94
C ALA A 177 -19.14 3.63 20.46
N ALA A 178 -18.06 3.04 19.96
CA ALA A 178 -17.68 3.13 18.56
C ALA A 178 -18.75 2.51 17.64
N SER A 179 -19.29 1.33 17.97
CA SER A 179 -20.36 0.70 17.17
C SER A 179 -21.61 1.60 17.06
N MET A 180 -21.96 2.29 18.14
CA MET A 180 -23.07 3.26 18.13
C MET A 180 -22.81 4.45 17.22
N PHE A 181 -21.56 4.95 17.19
CA PHE A 181 -21.16 5.99 16.24
C PHE A 181 -21.34 5.53 14.79
N PHE A 182 -21.07 4.24 14.50
CA PHE A 182 -21.28 3.64 13.17
C PHE A 182 -22.73 3.21 12.90
N GLY A 183 -23.68 3.58 13.76
CA GLY A 183 -25.11 3.40 13.51
C GLY A 183 -25.73 2.13 14.11
N VAL A 184 -25.00 1.39 14.95
CA VAL A 184 -25.57 0.25 15.66
C VAL A 184 -26.44 0.72 16.82
N VAL A 185 -27.67 0.24 16.87
CA VAL A 185 -28.64 0.59 17.94
C VAL A 185 -28.73 -0.57 18.93
N TYR A 186 -28.48 -0.28 20.20
CA TYR A 186 -28.68 -1.21 21.31
C TYR A 186 -30.05 -0.99 21.96
N SER A 187 -30.82 -2.04 22.14
CA SER A 187 -32.18 -2.00 22.69
C SER A 187 -32.29 -1.35 24.08
N GLU A 188 -31.21 -1.34 24.85
CA GLU A 188 -31.12 -0.70 26.17
C GLU A 188 -31.23 0.84 26.12
N GLN A 189 -31.09 1.44 24.93
CA GLN A 189 -31.02 2.89 24.73
C GLN A 189 -32.29 3.48 24.08
N VAL A 190 -33.27 2.67 23.73
CA VAL A 190 -34.54 3.13 23.11
C VAL A 190 -35.41 3.97 24.07
N LYS A 191 -34.95 4.25 25.29
CA LYS A 191 -35.66 5.03 26.30
C LYS A 191 -35.30 6.54 26.37
N VAL A 192 -34.52 7.08 25.45
CA VAL A 192 -34.21 8.52 25.44
C VAL A 192 -34.54 9.13 24.09
N GLU A 193 -35.44 10.09 24.16
CA GLU A 193 -36.09 10.86 23.12
C GLU A 193 -35.15 11.58 22.15
N ALA A 194 -35.71 11.79 20.97
CA ALA A 194 -35.33 12.66 19.84
C ALA A 194 -34.24 12.14 18.88
N PRO A 195 -34.55 12.12 17.58
CA PRO A 195 -33.59 11.74 16.56
C PRO A 195 -32.56 12.88 16.43
N ILE A 196 -31.33 12.61 16.86
CA ILE A 196 -30.21 13.44 16.44
C ILE A 196 -30.03 13.16 14.96
N ILE A 197 -30.45 14.09 14.13
CA ILE A 197 -30.13 14.10 12.70
C ILE A 197 -28.60 14.22 12.63
N VAL A 198 -27.93 13.08 12.51
CA VAL A 198 -26.51 13.06 12.15
C VAL A 198 -26.42 13.60 10.72
N LYS A 199 -26.10 14.90 10.61
CA LYS A 199 -25.68 15.46 9.32
C LYS A 199 -24.46 14.66 8.87
N VAL A 200 -24.67 13.77 7.92
CA VAL A 200 -23.58 13.12 7.19
C VAL A 200 -22.69 14.25 6.67
N ALA A 201 -21.48 14.34 7.20
CA ALA A 201 -20.52 15.32 6.74
C ALA A 201 -20.31 15.18 5.23
N PRO A 202 -20.30 16.26 4.47
CA PRO A 202 -20.12 16.18 3.02
C PRO A 202 -18.78 15.50 2.72
N LYS A 203 -18.79 14.53 1.78
CA LYS A 203 -17.58 13.88 1.27
C LYS A 203 -16.55 14.95 0.92
N LYS A 204 -15.47 15.03 1.69
CA LYS A 204 -14.31 15.83 1.29
C LYS A 204 -13.71 15.18 0.05
N VAL A 205 -13.90 15.80 -1.10
CA VAL A 205 -13.19 15.43 -2.32
C VAL A 205 -11.74 15.85 -2.13
N ILE A 206 -10.87 14.88 -1.94
CA ILE A 206 -9.43 15.12 -1.92
C ILE A 206 -8.99 15.34 -3.36
N THR A 207 -8.76 16.60 -3.73
CA THR A 207 -8.19 16.95 -5.04
C THR A 207 -6.68 16.80 -4.93
N ILE A 208 -6.14 15.74 -5.47
CA ILE A 208 -4.68 15.54 -5.56
C ILE A 208 -4.20 16.29 -6.79
N GLU A 209 -3.35 17.30 -6.60
CA GLU A 209 -2.69 17.98 -7.72
C GLU A 209 -1.77 17.01 -8.45
N LYS A 210 -2.04 16.83 -9.74
CA LYS A 210 -1.18 16.06 -10.64
C LYS A 210 0.22 16.69 -10.67
N LYS A 211 1.22 15.96 -10.19
CA LYS A 211 2.62 16.33 -10.38
C LYS A 211 2.90 16.40 -11.88
N LYS A 212 3.16 17.62 -12.41
CA LYS A 212 3.61 17.78 -13.80
C LYS A 212 4.87 16.94 -13.99
N LYS A 213 4.81 15.99 -14.93
CA LYS A 213 6.01 15.34 -15.47
C LYS A 213 6.95 16.44 -15.97
N ALA A 214 8.18 16.48 -15.46
CA ALA A 214 9.21 17.32 -16.04
C ALA A 214 9.40 16.88 -17.50
N GLU A 215 9.22 17.80 -18.42
CA GLU A 215 9.58 17.60 -19.83
C GLU A 215 11.09 17.33 -19.88
N ALA A 216 11.45 16.23 -20.52
CA ALA A 216 12.85 15.96 -20.83
C ALA A 216 13.27 17.01 -21.86
N GLU A 217 14.11 17.96 -21.44
CA GLU A 217 14.83 18.83 -22.36
C GLU A 217 15.74 17.97 -23.24
N GLY A 218 15.29 17.79 -24.48
CA GLY A 218 16.14 17.32 -25.55
C GLY A 218 17.08 18.43 -25.93
N GLY A 219 18.31 18.34 -25.43
CA GLY A 219 19.42 19.15 -25.96
C GLY A 219 19.89 18.63 -27.31
N CYS A 220 19.97 19.47 -28.27
CA CYS A 220 20.70 19.29 -29.56
C CYS A 220 22.18 18.99 -29.31
#